data_93feb64114bd3e56855212d6ec6cffd9
#
_entry.id   93feb64114bd3e56855212d6ec6cffd9
#
_cell.length_a   1.000
_cell.length_b   1.000
_cell.length_c   1.000
_cell.angle_alpha   90.00
_cell.angle_beta   90.00
_cell.angle_gamma   90.00
#
_symmetry.space_group_name_H-M   'P 1'
#
loop_
_entity.id
_entity.type
_entity.pdbx_description
1 polymer ?
#
loop_
_entity_poly.entity_id
_entity_poly.type
_entity_poly.pdbx_seq_one_letter_code
_entity_poly.pdbx_strand_id
1 'polypeptide(L)'
;MFISTQDLEKIHQDNSVLILDARSYKDYSAGHIPGSVSLDLFSFHWADTSQKGLISFGEHMRKILSYAGVDENKKIIFYDNTSGMLAARGVWMCLYFSHPDVQLLDGGISKWIGENLPTVTESTI
;
A
#
# COMPACT_ATOMS: atom_id res chain seq x y z
N MET A 1 -2.14 7.28 -12.53
CA MET A 1 -2.61 6.59 -11.34
C MET A 1 -2.06 5.17 -11.19
N PHE A 2 -1.91 4.44 -12.28
CA PHE A 2 -1.36 3.07 -12.24
C PHE A 2 0.12 3.05 -12.58
N ILE A 3 0.85 2.12 -11.97
CA ILE A 3 2.23 1.81 -12.34
C ILE A 3 2.28 0.35 -12.81
N SER A 4 3.04 0.08 -13.88
CA SER A 4 3.21 -1.29 -14.38
C SER A 4 4.20 -2.08 -13.51
N THR A 5 4.14 -3.41 -13.60
CA THR A 5 5.11 -4.27 -12.91
C THR A 5 6.54 -4.02 -13.39
N GLN A 6 6.72 -3.77 -14.68
CA GLN A 6 8.03 -3.46 -15.25
C GLN A 6 8.60 -2.17 -14.69
N ASP A 7 7.78 -1.13 -14.59
CA ASP A 7 8.23 0.15 -14.05
C ASP A 7 8.53 0.05 -12.56
N LEU A 8 7.71 -0.68 -11.80
CA LEU A 8 7.96 -0.88 -10.37
C LEU A 8 9.24 -1.69 -10.15
N GLU A 9 9.50 -2.71 -10.97
CA GLU A 9 10.73 -3.49 -10.84
C GLU A 9 11.97 -2.61 -10.90
N LYS A 10 11.96 -1.58 -11.76
CA LYS A 10 13.10 -0.68 -11.93
C LYS A 10 13.37 0.19 -10.71
N ILE A 11 12.33 0.49 -9.91
CA ILE A 11 12.43 1.47 -8.82
C ILE A 11 12.13 0.89 -7.44
N HIS A 12 11.78 -0.40 -7.33
CA HIS A 12 11.28 -0.95 -6.06
C HIS A 12 12.31 -0.97 -4.94
N GLN A 13 13.58 -0.81 -5.23
CA GLN A 13 14.64 -0.74 -4.22
C GLN A 13 15.15 0.68 -3.99
N ASP A 14 14.54 1.66 -4.62
CA ASP A 14 14.90 3.07 -4.44
C ASP A 14 14.39 3.56 -3.09
N ASN A 15 15.25 4.24 -2.32
CA ASN A 15 14.91 4.75 -0.99
C ASN A 15 13.82 5.82 -1.03
N SER A 16 13.59 6.47 -2.17
CA SER A 16 12.54 7.47 -2.32
C SER A 16 11.18 6.85 -2.65
N VAL A 17 11.10 5.51 -2.77
CA VAL A 17 9.89 4.79 -3.09
C VAL A 17 9.46 3.97 -1.87
N LEU A 18 8.21 4.12 -1.45
CA LEU A 18 7.61 3.30 -0.41
C LEU A 18 6.52 2.44 -1.03
N ILE A 19 6.66 1.12 -0.90
CA ILE A 19 5.69 0.16 -1.42
C ILE A 19 4.89 -0.40 -0.24
N LEU A 20 3.57 -0.31 -0.33
CA LEU A 20 2.67 -0.76 0.73
C LEU A 20 1.81 -1.92 0.25
N ASP A 21 1.89 -3.04 0.98
CA ASP A 21 1.07 -4.22 0.75
C ASP A 21 -0.23 -4.05 1.52
N ALA A 22 -1.33 -3.88 0.80
CA ALA A 22 -2.65 -3.64 1.37
C ALA A 22 -3.40 -4.92 1.72
N ARG A 23 -2.80 -6.08 1.49
CA ARG A 23 -3.41 -7.38 1.83
C ARG A 23 -3.34 -7.63 3.33
N SER A 24 -3.98 -8.74 3.78
CA SER A 24 -3.83 -9.17 5.16
C SER A 24 -2.37 -9.47 5.50
N TYR A 25 -2.00 -9.34 6.77
CA TYR A 25 -0.65 -9.66 7.21
C TYR A 25 -0.28 -11.11 6.92
N LYS A 26 -1.25 -12.01 6.96
CA LYS A 26 -1.04 -13.42 6.62
C LYS A 26 -0.54 -13.58 5.18
N ASP A 27 -1.16 -12.88 4.25
CA ASP A 27 -0.75 -12.92 2.84
C ASP A 27 0.63 -12.28 2.66
N TYR A 28 0.89 -11.16 3.33
CA TYR A 28 2.19 -10.50 3.31
C TYR A 28 3.29 -11.43 3.78
N SER A 29 3.09 -12.12 4.91
CA SER A 29 4.10 -13.00 5.48
C SER A 29 4.35 -14.25 4.65
N ALA A 30 3.40 -14.64 3.80
CA ALA A 30 3.57 -15.77 2.89
C ALA A 30 4.41 -15.43 1.66
N GLY A 31 4.53 -14.17 1.32
CA GLY A 31 5.35 -13.69 0.20
C GLY A 31 4.90 -12.31 -0.23
N HIS A 32 5.86 -11.40 -0.38
CA HIS A 32 5.58 -10.02 -0.76
C HIS A 32 6.69 -9.45 -1.64
N ILE A 33 6.40 -8.32 -2.29
CA ILE A 33 7.40 -7.62 -3.10
C ILE A 33 8.55 -7.17 -2.19
N PRO A 34 9.81 -7.41 -2.58
CA PRO A 34 10.95 -7.01 -1.74
C PRO A 34 10.91 -5.52 -1.40
N GLY A 35 11.10 -5.22 -0.12
CA GLY A 35 11.07 -3.84 0.38
C GLY A 35 9.68 -3.31 0.71
N SER A 36 8.61 -4.06 0.41
CA SER A 36 7.26 -3.61 0.75
C SER A 36 6.99 -3.71 2.25
N VAL A 37 6.16 -2.79 2.74
CA VAL A 37 5.74 -2.74 4.15
C VAL A 37 4.29 -3.17 4.22
N SER A 38 3.95 -3.98 5.22
CA SER A 38 2.57 -4.42 5.43
C SER A 38 1.71 -3.28 5.97
N LEU A 39 0.60 -3.02 5.29
CA LEU A 39 -0.45 -2.13 5.77
C LEU A 39 -1.78 -2.83 5.53
N ASP A 40 -2.19 -3.63 6.50
CA ASP A 40 -3.36 -4.51 6.40
C ASP A 40 -4.65 -3.69 6.43
N LEU A 41 -5.09 -3.26 5.24
CA LEU A 41 -6.35 -2.53 5.10
C LEU A 41 -7.57 -3.44 5.17
N PHE A 42 -7.38 -4.75 5.03
CA PHE A 42 -8.47 -5.72 5.15
C PHE A 42 -9.06 -5.71 6.55
N SER A 43 -8.23 -5.50 7.57
CA SER A 43 -8.67 -5.49 8.97
C SER A 43 -9.29 -4.17 9.41
N PHE A 44 -9.27 -3.13 8.56
CA PHE A 44 -9.80 -1.83 8.94
C PHE A 44 -11.24 -1.66 8.47
N HIS A 45 -12.16 -1.70 9.42
CA HIS A 45 -13.57 -1.40 9.20
C HIS A 45 -13.96 -0.23 10.09
N TRP A 46 -14.70 0.71 9.55
CA TRP A 46 -15.19 1.84 10.34
C TRP A 46 -16.67 2.05 10.05
N ALA A 47 -17.49 1.73 11.04
CA ALA A 47 -18.94 1.76 10.89
C ALA A 47 -19.57 3.05 11.42
N ASP A 48 -18.83 3.85 12.19
CA ASP A 48 -19.33 5.09 12.77
C ASP A 48 -19.20 6.24 11.77
N THR A 49 -20.33 6.63 11.18
CA THR A 49 -20.40 7.71 10.20
C THR A 49 -20.80 9.06 10.80
N SER A 50 -20.89 9.15 12.14
CA SER A 50 -21.10 10.44 12.80
C SER A 50 -19.92 11.38 12.54
N GLN A 51 -20.13 12.68 12.74
CA GLN A 51 -19.05 13.66 12.57
C GLN A 51 -17.85 13.33 13.45
N LYS A 52 -18.11 12.96 14.71
CA LYS A 52 -17.06 12.58 15.66
C LYS A 52 -16.34 11.30 15.19
N GLY A 53 -17.09 10.32 14.70
CA GLY A 53 -16.52 9.08 14.18
C GLY A 53 -15.64 9.31 12.97
N LEU A 54 -16.05 10.17 12.04
CA LEU A 54 -15.27 10.50 10.85
C LEU A 54 -13.97 11.21 11.21
N ILE A 55 -13.99 12.11 12.19
CA ILE A 55 -12.78 12.78 12.68
C ILE A 55 -11.83 11.78 13.29
N SER A 56 -12.33 10.89 14.15
CA SER A 56 -11.53 9.85 14.77
C SER A 56 -10.92 8.90 13.75
N PHE A 57 -11.69 8.51 12.72
CA PHE A 57 -11.21 7.68 11.62
C PHE A 57 -10.05 8.37 10.90
N GLY A 58 -10.19 9.65 10.57
CA GLY A 58 -9.14 10.40 9.88
C GLY A 58 -7.86 10.47 10.69
N GLU A 59 -7.95 10.75 11.99
CA GLU A 59 -6.78 10.78 12.87
C GLU A 59 -6.11 9.42 12.98
N HIS A 60 -6.91 8.37 13.10
CA HIS A 60 -6.41 7.00 13.18
C HIS A 60 -5.67 6.59 11.90
N MET A 61 -6.25 6.89 10.74
CA MET A 61 -5.63 6.58 9.45
C MET A 61 -4.34 7.37 9.25
N ARG A 62 -4.30 8.63 9.66
CA ARG A 62 -3.08 9.43 9.58
C ARG A 62 -1.95 8.82 10.38
N LYS A 63 -2.22 8.36 11.59
CA LYS A 63 -1.23 7.68 12.43
C LYS A 63 -0.74 6.39 11.80
N ILE A 64 -1.65 5.60 11.24
CA ILE A 64 -1.30 4.34 10.58
C ILE A 64 -0.40 4.59 9.38
N LEU A 65 -0.74 5.56 8.54
CA LEU A 65 0.07 5.88 7.36
C LEU A 65 1.45 6.39 7.77
N SER A 66 1.54 7.24 8.78
CA SER A 66 2.82 7.72 9.30
C SER A 66 3.66 6.58 9.85
N TYR A 67 3.05 5.65 10.59
CA TYR A 67 3.75 4.49 11.13
C TYR A 67 4.28 3.59 10.01
N ALA A 68 3.53 3.45 8.93
CA ALA A 68 3.97 2.67 7.77
C ALA A 68 5.08 3.35 6.97
N GLY A 69 5.43 4.60 7.28
CA GLY A 69 6.51 5.32 6.63
C GLY A 69 6.08 6.27 5.52
N VAL A 70 4.78 6.57 5.42
CA VAL A 70 4.28 7.50 4.40
C VAL A 70 4.85 8.89 4.66
N ASP A 71 5.50 9.44 3.66
CA ASP A 71 6.20 10.72 3.69
C ASP A 71 5.88 11.47 2.40
N GLU A 72 5.64 12.78 2.50
CA GLU A 72 5.29 13.60 1.35
C GLU A 72 6.38 13.64 0.28
N ASN A 73 7.62 13.31 0.65
CA ASN A 73 8.76 13.31 -0.28
C ASN A 73 8.97 11.95 -0.95
N LYS A 74 8.15 10.95 -0.64
CA LYS A 74 8.28 9.62 -1.22
C LYS A 74 7.18 9.36 -2.24
N LYS A 75 7.53 8.59 -3.27
CA LYS A 75 6.54 7.99 -4.17
C LYS A 75 5.91 6.82 -3.43
N ILE A 76 4.59 6.82 -3.29
CA ILE A 76 3.85 5.80 -2.57
C ILE A 76 3.18 4.87 -3.58
N ILE A 77 3.39 3.57 -3.43
CA ILE A 77 2.79 2.57 -4.30
C ILE A 77 2.07 1.53 -3.46
N PHE A 78 0.78 1.36 -3.72
CA PHE A 78 -0.04 0.33 -3.08
C PHE A 78 -0.24 -0.84 -4.01
N TYR A 79 -0.28 -2.05 -3.46
CA TYR A 79 -0.71 -3.22 -4.20
C TYR A 79 -1.51 -4.17 -3.31
N ASP A 80 -2.32 -4.99 -3.95
CA ASP A 80 -2.99 -6.13 -3.34
C ASP A 80 -2.80 -7.35 -4.25
N ASN A 81 -3.70 -8.33 -4.21
CA ASN A 81 -3.56 -9.52 -5.05
C ASN A 81 -3.69 -9.20 -6.54
N THR A 82 -4.59 -8.28 -6.87
CA THR A 82 -4.80 -7.77 -8.23
C THR A 82 -4.92 -6.25 -8.13
N SER A 83 -5.45 -5.54 -9.11
CA SER A 83 -5.73 -4.11 -8.99
C SER A 83 -7.07 -3.89 -8.28
N GLY A 84 -7.20 -4.43 -7.06
CA GLY A 84 -8.46 -4.53 -6.37
C GLY A 84 -8.77 -3.42 -5.38
N MET A 85 -9.80 -3.69 -4.58
CA MET A 85 -10.40 -2.69 -3.69
C MET A 85 -9.48 -2.25 -2.56
N LEU A 86 -8.67 -3.16 -2.02
CA LEU A 86 -7.81 -2.83 -0.87
C LEU A 86 -6.73 -1.83 -1.26
N ALA A 87 -6.05 -2.07 -2.37
CA ALA A 87 -5.02 -1.14 -2.84
C ALA A 87 -5.63 0.21 -3.25
N ALA A 88 -6.78 0.20 -3.90
CA ALA A 88 -7.48 1.43 -4.27
C ALA A 88 -7.88 2.23 -3.04
N ARG A 89 -8.28 1.56 -1.96
CA ARG A 89 -8.60 2.22 -0.69
C ARG A 89 -7.38 2.93 -0.12
N GLY A 90 -6.20 2.31 -0.20
CA GLY A 90 -4.96 2.93 0.25
C GLY A 90 -4.61 4.17 -0.57
N VAL A 91 -4.72 4.07 -1.89
CA VAL A 91 -4.50 5.22 -2.78
C VAL A 91 -5.44 6.37 -2.42
N TRP A 92 -6.74 6.04 -2.23
CA TRP A 92 -7.73 7.05 -1.87
C TRP A 92 -7.38 7.74 -0.54
N MET A 93 -6.93 6.98 0.47
CA MET A 93 -6.55 7.56 1.76
C MET A 93 -5.38 8.54 1.62
N CYS A 94 -4.38 8.20 0.83
CA CYS A 94 -3.25 9.11 0.61
C CYS A 94 -3.70 10.37 -0.11
N LEU A 95 -4.58 10.26 -1.11
CA LEU A 95 -5.14 11.42 -1.80
C LEU A 95 -5.97 12.27 -0.86
N TYR A 96 -6.72 11.65 0.05
CA TYR A 96 -7.50 12.37 1.05
C TYR A 96 -6.61 13.24 1.95
N PHE A 97 -5.40 12.77 2.27
CA PHE A 97 -4.43 13.53 3.05
C PHE A 97 -3.50 14.37 2.17
N SER A 98 -3.89 14.60 0.93
CA SER A 98 -3.17 15.46 -0.04
C SER A 98 -1.77 14.99 -0.37
N HIS A 99 -1.53 13.67 -0.34
CA HIS A 99 -0.25 13.13 -0.79
C HIS A 99 -0.15 13.25 -2.32
N PRO A 100 0.90 13.92 -2.85
CA PRO A 100 0.94 14.27 -4.26
C PRO A 100 1.33 13.13 -5.19
N ASP A 101 2.02 12.08 -4.70
CA ASP A 101 2.60 11.05 -5.56
C ASP A 101 2.26 9.66 -5.04
N VAL A 102 1.04 9.20 -5.37
CA VAL A 102 0.55 7.88 -4.99
C VAL A 102 0.05 7.14 -6.22
N GLN A 103 0.42 5.86 -6.33
CA GLN A 103 0.05 5.03 -7.47
C GLN A 103 -0.39 3.64 -7.01
N LEU A 104 -1.10 2.94 -7.90
CA LEU A 104 -1.60 1.59 -7.71
C LEU A 104 -0.88 0.66 -8.67
N LEU A 105 -0.33 -0.44 -8.16
CA LEU A 105 0.33 -1.44 -9.01
C LEU A 105 -0.71 -2.15 -9.88
N ASP A 106 -0.59 -2.00 -11.19
CA ASP A 106 -1.48 -2.62 -12.16
C ASP A 106 -1.29 -4.14 -12.17
N GLY A 107 -2.37 -4.87 -11.92
CA GLY A 107 -2.35 -6.31 -11.84
C GLY A 107 -1.92 -6.89 -10.48
N GLY A 108 -1.44 -6.05 -9.56
CA GLY A 108 -1.07 -6.47 -8.21
C GLY A 108 0.05 -7.50 -8.17
N ILE A 109 0.18 -8.17 -7.02
CA ILE A 109 1.24 -9.17 -6.84
C ILE A 109 1.02 -10.40 -7.72
N SER A 110 -0.21 -10.70 -8.11
CA SER A 110 -0.49 -11.83 -9.01
C SER A 110 0.21 -11.67 -10.34
N LYS A 111 0.18 -10.46 -10.91
CA LYS A 111 0.89 -10.17 -12.15
C LYS A 111 2.40 -10.15 -11.93
N TRP A 112 2.85 -9.60 -10.81
CA TRP A 112 4.26 -9.57 -10.44
C TRP A 112 4.85 -10.98 -10.42
N ILE A 113 4.18 -11.91 -9.74
CA ILE A 113 4.60 -13.32 -9.66
C ILE A 113 4.51 -13.98 -11.04
N GLY A 114 3.45 -13.70 -11.79
CA GLY A 114 3.24 -14.27 -13.13
C GLY A 114 4.32 -13.89 -14.12
N GLU A 115 5.03 -12.78 -13.88
CA GLU A 115 6.16 -12.33 -14.70
C GLU A 115 7.50 -12.78 -14.12
N ASN A 116 7.49 -13.72 -13.16
CA ASN A 116 8.68 -14.28 -12.51
C ASN A 116 9.52 -13.24 -11.77
N LEU A 117 8.89 -12.19 -11.27
CA LEU A 117 9.58 -11.19 -10.46
C LEU A 117 9.69 -11.67 -9.00
N PRO A 118 10.74 -11.25 -8.27
CA PRO A 118 11.04 -11.84 -6.97
C PRO A 118 10.05 -11.48 -5.88
N THR A 119 9.86 -12.41 -4.93
CA THR A 119 9.15 -12.15 -3.67
C THR A 119 10.01 -12.62 -2.51
N VAL A 120 9.77 -12.06 -1.33
CA VAL A 120 10.45 -12.44 -0.10
C VAL A 120 9.42 -12.64 1.01
N THR A 121 9.84 -13.32 2.08
CA THR A 121 8.98 -13.55 3.25
C THR A 121 9.43 -12.75 4.47
N GLU A 122 10.59 -12.12 4.41
CA GLU A 122 11.11 -11.31 5.50
C GLU A 122 10.37 -9.99 5.61
N SER A 123 10.01 -9.62 6.85
CA SER A 123 9.31 -8.37 7.11
C SER A 123 10.24 -7.17 6.89
N THR A 124 9.72 -6.13 6.23
CA THR A 124 10.40 -4.84 6.11
C THR A 124 9.83 -3.91 7.18
N ILE A 125 10.69 -3.34 7.98
CA ILE A 125 10.30 -2.43 9.05
C ILE A 125 10.84 -1.04 8.74
#